data_207aeb86c0aa6738d456b261aa542c86
#
_entry.id   207aeb86c0aa6738d456b261aa542c86
#
_cell.length_a   1.000
_cell.length_b   1.000
_cell.length_c   1.000
_cell.angle_alpha   90.00
_cell.angle_beta   90.00
_cell.angle_gamma   90.00
#
_symmetry.space_group_name_H-M   'P 1'
#
loop_
_entity.id
_entity.type
_entity.pdbx_description
1 polymer ?
#
loop_
_entity_poly.entity_id
_entity_poly.type
_entity_poly.pdbx_seq_one_letter_code
_entity_poly.pdbx_strand_id
1 'polypeptide(L)'
;RLTSAAAAAAGPPSAAGFNLGLANVGANNVGNGNVGVFNVGFGNLGSYNLGFANLGSDNLGLANLGGHNIGFANTGSNNVGFGNTGSNNVGIGLTGNGQIGFGSFNSGSHNIGLFNSGSGNVGLFNSGTGNFGIGNSGTGNFGLGNTGSTNTGWFNTGDVNTGGFNPGSYNTGNFNTGNYNTGSFNAGNYNTGYFNTGDYNTGVANTGNVNTGAFIAGNYSNGVLWRGDYQGLIGADIALEIPAIPIN
;
A
#
# COMPACT_ATOMS: atom_id res chain seq x y z
N ARG A 1 37.00 -48.94 7.61
CA ARG A 1 35.64 -49.44 7.29
C ARG A 1 34.68 -48.28 7.41
N LEU A 2 34.37 -47.64 6.28
CA LEU A 2 33.21 -46.78 6.16
C LEU A 2 32.01 -47.72 5.92
N THR A 3 31.19 -47.93 6.92
CA THR A 3 29.94 -48.62 6.81
C THR A 3 28.87 -47.64 6.36
N SER A 4 28.31 -47.89 5.20
CA SER A 4 27.17 -47.26 4.57
C SER A 4 25.97 -47.25 5.52
N ALA A 5 25.57 -46.08 5.98
CA ALA A 5 24.24 -45.85 6.52
C ALA A 5 23.39 -45.12 5.46
N ALA A 6 23.02 -45.82 4.41
CA ALA A 6 22.04 -45.35 3.44
C ALA A 6 21.24 -46.52 2.90
N ALA A 7 20.49 -47.15 3.79
CA ALA A 7 19.48 -48.12 3.41
C ALA A 7 18.24 -47.93 4.28
N ALA A 8 17.45 -46.97 3.94
CA ALA A 8 16.06 -46.94 4.39
C ALA A 8 15.20 -46.15 3.42
N ALA A 9 14.38 -46.87 2.72
CA ALA A 9 13.22 -46.54 1.93
C ALA A 9 13.36 -46.85 0.43
N ALA A 10 13.68 -48.11 0.12
CA ALA A 10 13.29 -48.67 -1.18
C ALA A 10 11.77 -48.93 -1.12
N GLY A 11 10.98 -48.02 -1.58
CA GLY A 11 9.63 -48.32 -2.04
C GLY A 11 9.70 -49.35 -3.19
N PRO A 12 8.58 -50.02 -3.55
CA PRO A 12 8.58 -51.06 -4.55
C PRO A 12 9.21 -50.56 -5.87
N PRO A 13 9.92 -51.36 -6.62
CA PRO A 13 10.54 -50.97 -7.88
C PRO A 13 9.44 -50.54 -8.85
N SER A 14 9.21 -49.26 -8.96
CA SER A 14 8.46 -48.72 -10.12
C SER A 14 9.30 -48.91 -11.35
N ALA A 15 8.65 -49.13 -12.47
CA ALA A 15 9.19 -49.49 -13.79
C ALA A 15 10.61 -48.95 -14.03
N ALA A 16 11.51 -49.81 -14.50
CA ALA A 16 12.93 -49.55 -14.67
C ALA A 16 13.20 -48.24 -15.45
N GLY A 17 13.38 -47.16 -14.71
CA GLY A 17 13.84 -45.90 -15.27
C GLY A 17 15.36 -45.93 -15.42
N PHE A 18 15.85 -45.40 -16.51
CA PHE A 18 17.27 -45.33 -16.82
C PHE A 18 17.94 -44.19 -16.05
N ASN A 19 18.92 -44.52 -15.20
CA ASN A 19 19.79 -43.54 -14.56
C ASN A 19 21.09 -43.41 -15.34
N LEU A 20 21.53 -42.18 -15.63
CA LEU A 20 22.81 -41.89 -16.25
C LEU A 20 23.76 -41.22 -15.24
N GLY A 21 24.88 -41.88 -14.94
CA GLY A 21 25.87 -41.38 -13.95
C GLY A 21 25.99 -42.27 -12.72
N LEU A 22 26.67 -41.78 -11.67
CA LEU A 22 27.03 -42.53 -10.50
C LEU A 22 26.13 -42.28 -9.28
N ALA A 23 25.85 -43.31 -8.50
CA ALA A 23 25.18 -43.20 -7.19
C ALA A 23 23.78 -42.57 -7.24
N ASN A 24 23.07 -42.64 -8.36
CA ASN A 24 21.69 -42.21 -8.42
C ASN A 24 20.74 -43.26 -7.84
N VAL A 25 19.74 -42.84 -7.09
CA VAL A 25 18.69 -43.68 -6.52
C VAL A 25 17.33 -43.23 -7.05
N GLY A 26 16.51 -44.18 -7.51
CA GLY A 26 15.23 -43.93 -8.16
C GLY A 26 15.31 -44.08 -9.69
N ALA A 27 14.65 -43.20 -10.46
CA ALA A 27 14.50 -43.41 -11.90
C ALA A 27 14.73 -42.15 -12.72
N ASN A 28 15.29 -42.33 -13.93
CA ASN A 28 15.45 -41.27 -14.92
C ASN A 28 16.28 -40.05 -14.42
N ASN A 29 17.25 -40.30 -13.55
CA ASN A 29 18.16 -39.25 -13.10
C ASN A 29 19.39 -39.18 -14.02
N VAL A 30 19.86 -37.96 -14.28
CA VAL A 30 21.08 -37.69 -15.06
C VAL A 30 22.06 -36.91 -14.18
N GLY A 31 23.30 -37.45 -14.07
CA GLY A 31 24.34 -36.89 -13.20
C GLY A 31 24.68 -37.77 -12.01
N ASN A 32 25.16 -37.23 -10.91
CA ASN A 32 25.67 -38.06 -9.81
C ASN A 32 24.95 -37.77 -8.48
N GLY A 33 24.64 -38.82 -7.73
CA GLY A 33 24.13 -38.73 -6.35
C GLY A 33 22.72 -38.15 -6.25
N ASN A 34 21.94 -38.19 -7.31
CA ASN A 34 20.54 -37.73 -7.24
C ASN A 34 19.65 -38.83 -6.62
N VAL A 35 18.69 -38.43 -5.83
CA VAL A 35 17.71 -39.31 -5.18
C VAL A 35 16.30 -38.88 -5.55
N GLY A 36 15.53 -39.78 -6.17
CA GLY A 36 14.17 -39.53 -6.63
C GLY A 36 14.02 -39.77 -8.12
N VAL A 37 13.24 -38.92 -8.81
CA VAL A 37 12.95 -39.17 -10.24
C VAL A 37 13.14 -37.91 -11.07
N PHE A 38 13.67 -38.11 -12.27
CA PHE A 38 13.85 -37.05 -13.27
C PHE A 38 14.70 -35.86 -12.81
N ASN A 39 15.67 -36.08 -11.92
CA ASN A 39 16.63 -35.05 -11.56
C ASN A 39 17.78 -35.00 -12.55
N VAL A 40 18.23 -33.77 -12.86
CA VAL A 40 19.39 -33.53 -13.71
C VAL A 40 20.41 -32.69 -12.95
N GLY A 41 21.63 -33.22 -12.76
CA GLY A 41 22.69 -32.52 -12.04
C GLY A 41 23.29 -33.36 -10.93
N PHE A 42 23.62 -32.74 -9.79
CA PHE A 42 24.36 -33.39 -8.71
C PHE A 42 23.67 -33.23 -7.35
N GLY A 43 23.46 -34.36 -6.65
CA GLY A 43 23.01 -34.35 -5.27
C GLY A 43 21.62 -33.80 -5.05
N ASN A 44 20.75 -33.80 -6.05
CA ASN A 44 19.36 -33.37 -5.87
C ASN A 44 18.55 -34.47 -5.16
N LEU A 45 17.66 -34.05 -4.25
CA LEU A 45 16.74 -34.91 -3.53
C LEU A 45 15.30 -34.53 -3.82
N GLY A 46 14.53 -35.46 -4.38
CA GLY A 46 13.13 -35.21 -4.79
C GLY A 46 12.94 -35.46 -6.27
N SER A 47 12.15 -34.63 -6.95
CA SER A 47 11.79 -34.88 -8.35
C SER A 47 11.91 -33.66 -9.23
N TYR A 48 12.25 -33.88 -10.48
CA TYR A 48 12.29 -32.82 -11.51
C TYR A 48 13.20 -31.64 -11.18
N ASN A 49 14.24 -31.84 -10.37
CA ASN A 49 15.19 -30.76 -10.09
C ASN A 49 16.27 -30.70 -11.16
N LEU A 50 16.61 -29.48 -11.58
CA LEU A 50 17.73 -29.22 -12.48
C LEU A 50 18.78 -28.36 -11.77
N GLY A 51 19.98 -28.92 -11.56
CA GLY A 51 21.07 -28.21 -10.92
C GLY A 51 21.76 -29.01 -9.81
N PHE A 52 22.13 -28.33 -8.71
CA PHE A 52 22.94 -28.91 -7.65
C PHE A 52 22.27 -28.80 -6.28
N ALA A 53 22.23 -29.91 -5.55
CA ALA A 53 21.83 -29.96 -4.15
C ALA A 53 20.45 -29.35 -3.84
N ASN A 54 19.52 -29.41 -4.79
CA ASN A 54 18.15 -28.98 -4.55
C ASN A 54 17.40 -30.06 -3.75
N LEU A 55 16.55 -29.62 -2.82
CA LEU A 55 15.70 -30.49 -2.01
C LEU A 55 14.24 -30.14 -2.23
N GLY A 56 13.47 -31.11 -2.71
CA GLY A 56 12.06 -30.95 -3.06
C GLY A 56 11.80 -31.18 -4.56
N SER A 57 10.92 -30.43 -5.17
CA SER A 57 10.54 -30.69 -6.56
C SER A 57 10.56 -29.48 -7.45
N ASP A 58 10.86 -29.71 -8.71
CA ASP A 58 10.78 -28.70 -9.78
C ASP A 58 11.65 -27.45 -9.51
N ASN A 59 12.78 -27.62 -8.82
CA ASN A 59 13.70 -26.52 -8.60
C ASN A 59 14.73 -26.43 -9.72
N LEU A 60 15.03 -25.19 -10.12
CA LEU A 60 16.08 -24.87 -11.09
C LEU A 60 17.17 -24.04 -10.40
N GLY A 61 18.38 -24.58 -10.30
CA GLY A 61 19.52 -23.87 -9.75
C GLY A 61 20.28 -24.63 -8.68
N LEU A 62 20.67 -23.94 -7.60
CA LEU A 62 21.58 -24.48 -6.58
C LEU A 62 20.99 -24.33 -5.19
N ALA A 63 20.96 -25.43 -4.42
CA ALA A 63 20.62 -25.47 -2.99
C ALA A 63 19.24 -24.88 -2.64
N ASN A 64 18.28 -24.98 -3.52
CA ASN A 64 16.91 -24.58 -3.23
C ASN A 64 16.21 -25.63 -2.38
N LEU A 65 15.38 -25.21 -1.42
CA LEU A 65 14.57 -26.04 -0.53
C LEU A 65 13.09 -25.77 -0.75
N GLY A 66 12.33 -26.78 -1.13
CA GLY A 66 10.89 -26.68 -1.40
C GLY A 66 10.54 -26.94 -2.86
N GLY A 67 9.65 -26.17 -3.47
CA GLY A 67 9.19 -26.46 -4.82
C GLY A 67 9.16 -25.25 -5.78
N HIS A 68 9.43 -25.52 -7.05
CA HIS A 68 9.35 -24.54 -8.11
C HIS A 68 10.21 -23.28 -7.89
N ASN A 69 11.33 -23.40 -7.18
CA ASN A 69 12.24 -22.27 -6.98
C ASN A 69 13.22 -22.19 -8.15
N ILE A 70 13.52 -20.96 -8.57
CA ILE A 70 14.51 -20.66 -9.60
C ILE A 70 15.61 -19.79 -8.97
N GLY A 71 16.86 -20.27 -9.01
CA GLY A 71 17.99 -19.51 -8.55
C GLY A 71 18.81 -20.21 -7.46
N PHE A 72 19.19 -19.51 -6.42
CA PHE A 72 20.17 -19.98 -5.44
C PHE A 72 19.66 -19.85 -4.00
N ALA A 73 19.71 -20.96 -3.24
CA ALA A 73 19.42 -21.02 -1.81
C ALA A 73 18.05 -20.45 -1.40
N ASN A 74 17.05 -20.57 -2.26
CA ASN A 74 15.69 -20.18 -1.90
C ASN A 74 15.03 -21.25 -1.03
N THR A 75 14.22 -20.84 -0.07
CA THR A 75 13.46 -21.72 0.83
C THR A 75 11.97 -21.44 0.72
N GLY A 76 11.16 -22.44 0.44
CA GLY A 76 9.71 -22.33 0.23
C GLY A 76 9.31 -22.63 -1.20
N SER A 77 8.39 -21.88 -1.78
CA SER A 77 7.84 -22.24 -3.09
C SER A 77 7.76 -21.04 -4.05
N ASN A 78 8.00 -21.32 -5.32
CA ASN A 78 7.87 -20.34 -6.41
C ASN A 78 8.74 -19.09 -6.22
N ASN A 79 9.87 -19.18 -5.56
CA ASN A 79 10.78 -18.06 -5.42
C ASN A 79 11.71 -17.97 -6.63
N VAL A 80 11.99 -16.74 -7.06
CA VAL A 80 12.94 -16.45 -8.14
C VAL A 80 14.04 -15.53 -7.59
N GLY A 81 15.30 -15.97 -7.62
CA GLY A 81 16.42 -15.17 -7.19
C GLY A 81 17.33 -15.83 -6.17
N PHE A 82 17.79 -15.09 -5.18
CA PHE A 82 18.83 -15.47 -4.24
C PHE A 82 18.37 -15.44 -2.78
N GLY A 83 18.45 -16.57 -2.06
CA GLY A 83 18.28 -16.61 -0.61
C GLY A 83 16.92 -16.14 -0.11
N ASN A 84 15.86 -16.27 -0.90
CA ASN A 84 14.52 -15.88 -0.50
C ASN A 84 13.90 -16.95 0.41
N THR A 85 13.13 -16.53 1.41
CA THR A 85 12.40 -17.38 2.33
C THR A 85 10.91 -17.06 2.32
N GLY A 86 10.06 -18.08 2.06
CA GLY A 86 8.62 -17.91 1.91
C GLY A 86 8.16 -18.33 0.53
N SER A 87 7.13 -17.66 -0.02
CA SER A 87 6.57 -18.06 -1.31
C SER A 87 6.35 -16.89 -2.26
N ASN A 88 6.53 -17.16 -3.56
CA ASN A 88 6.30 -16.20 -4.64
C ASN A 88 7.15 -14.92 -4.53
N ASN A 89 8.35 -15.00 -4.00
CA ASN A 89 9.26 -13.86 -3.91
C ASN A 89 10.12 -13.75 -5.17
N VAL A 90 10.37 -12.53 -5.63
CA VAL A 90 11.26 -12.24 -6.75
C VAL A 90 12.31 -11.23 -6.33
N GLY A 91 13.56 -11.70 -6.13
CA GLY A 91 14.64 -10.82 -5.70
C GLY A 91 15.72 -11.50 -4.88
N ILE A 92 16.29 -10.80 -3.93
CA ILE A 92 17.44 -11.25 -3.14
C ILE A 92 17.15 -11.13 -1.65
N GLY A 93 17.27 -12.24 -0.90
CA GLY A 93 17.20 -12.26 0.57
C GLY A 93 15.84 -11.84 1.15
N LEU A 94 14.77 -11.98 0.39
CA LEU A 94 13.42 -11.63 0.80
C LEU A 94 12.87 -12.61 1.83
N THR A 95 12.11 -12.11 2.81
CA THR A 95 11.41 -12.92 3.81
C THR A 95 9.93 -12.56 3.83
N GLY A 96 9.05 -13.56 3.71
CA GLY A 96 7.61 -13.37 3.59
C GLY A 96 7.08 -13.91 2.28
N ASN A 97 5.94 -13.42 1.83
CA ASN A 97 5.31 -13.91 0.60
C ASN A 97 5.03 -12.77 -0.38
N GLY A 98 5.20 -13.06 -1.68
CA GLY A 98 4.89 -12.14 -2.75
C GLY A 98 5.70 -10.84 -2.73
N GLN A 99 6.89 -10.87 -2.19
CA GLN A 99 7.78 -9.71 -2.12
C GLN A 99 8.55 -9.56 -3.42
N ILE A 100 8.78 -8.32 -3.84
CA ILE A 100 9.65 -8.01 -4.98
C ILE A 100 10.69 -6.98 -4.56
N GLY A 101 11.97 -7.27 -4.80
CA GLY A 101 13.06 -6.35 -4.49
C GLY A 101 14.21 -6.99 -3.73
N PHE A 102 14.75 -6.28 -2.74
CA PHE A 102 15.86 -6.72 -1.92
C PHE A 102 15.40 -6.98 -0.47
N GLY A 103 15.76 -8.12 0.07
CA GLY A 103 15.43 -8.53 1.43
C GLY A 103 16.12 -7.73 2.49
N SER A 104 15.63 -7.80 3.72
CA SER A 104 15.89 -6.93 4.87
C SER A 104 15.39 -5.50 4.71
N PHE A 105 15.00 -5.10 3.53
CA PHE A 105 14.47 -3.77 3.25
C PHE A 105 12.95 -3.73 3.20
N ASN A 106 12.30 -4.86 3.04
CA ASN A 106 10.85 -4.98 3.15
C ASN A 106 10.49 -5.99 4.24
N SER A 107 9.43 -5.71 5.00
CA SER A 107 8.84 -6.63 5.97
C SER A 107 7.33 -6.81 5.71
N GLY A 108 6.81 -8.01 6.04
CA GLY A 108 5.39 -8.33 5.79
C GLY A 108 5.15 -9.06 4.48
N SER A 109 4.16 -8.68 3.68
CA SER A 109 3.79 -9.42 2.46
C SER A 109 3.39 -8.54 1.29
N HIS A 110 3.65 -9.02 0.09
CA HIS A 110 3.27 -8.38 -1.18
C HIS A 110 3.78 -6.94 -1.36
N ASN A 111 4.87 -6.57 -0.69
CA ASN A 111 5.46 -5.26 -0.86
C ASN A 111 6.36 -5.23 -2.10
N ILE A 112 6.32 -4.12 -2.83
CA ILE A 112 7.14 -3.84 -4.01
C ILE A 112 7.98 -2.60 -3.75
N GLY A 113 9.29 -2.70 -3.90
CA GLY A 113 10.21 -1.59 -3.67
C GLY A 113 11.12 -1.80 -2.46
N LEU A 114 11.43 -0.75 -1.71
CA LEU A 114 12.41 -0.80 -0.62
C LEU A 114 11.88 -0.18 0.67
N PHE A 115 12.24 -0.77 1.82
CA PHE A 115 11.93 -0.26 3.16
C PHE A 115 10.43 -0.13 3.46
N ASN A 116 9.61 -0.94 2.78
CA ASN A 116 8.19 -1.00 3.07
C ASN A 116 7.91 -2.00 4.20
N SER A 117 6.94 -1.70 5.06
CA SER A 117 6.45 -2.59 6.11
C SER A 117 4.93 -2.76 6.04
N GLY A 118 4.45 -3.96 6.39
CA GLY A 118 3.03 -4.27 6.30
C GLY A 118 2.65 -5.03 5.04
N SER A 119 1.58 -4.68 4.36
CA SER A 119 1.06 -5.50 3.26
C SER A 119 0.68 -4.69 2.02
N GLY A 120 1.13 -5.15 0.86
CA GLY A 120 0.71 -4.61 -0.44
C GLY A 120 1.17 -3.19 -0.73
N ASN A 121 2.22 -2.71 -0.08
CA ASN A 121 2.74 -1.38 -0.33
C ASN A 121 3.65 -1.35 -1.57
N VAL A 122 3.57 -0.29 -2.34
CA VAL A 122 4.37 -0.07 -3.55
C VAL A 122 5.15 1.23 -3.42
N GLY A 123 6.47 1.16 -3.54
CA GLY A 123 7.34 2.33 -3.49
C GLY A 123 8.41 2.25 -2.39
N LEU A 124 8.64 3.34 -1.67
CA LEU A 124 9.72 3.45 -0.70
C LEU A 124 9.22 3.89 0.67
N PHE A 125 9.68 3.26 1.75
CA PHE A 125 9.42 3.66 3.13
C PHE A 125 7.94 3.73 3.53
N ASN A 126 7.05 3.00 2.85
CA ASN A 126 5.64 2.96 3.23
C ASN A 126 5.41 1.96 4.38
N SER A 127 4.46 2.29 5.26
CA SER A 127 4.03 1.41 6.35
C SER A 127 2.52 1.25 6.39
N GLY A 128 2.04 0.06 6.78
CA GLY A 128 0.61 -0.25 6.80
C GLY A 128 0.15 -1.05 5.58
N THR A 129 -0.95 -0.70 4.97
CA THR A 129 -1.57 -1.54 3.94
C THR A 129 -1.92 -0.79 2.67
N GLY A 130 -1.47 -1.31 1.53
CA GLY A 130 -1.90 -0.84 0.21
C GLY A 130 -1.49 0.59 -0.13
N ASN A 131 -0.43 1.12 0.45
CA ASN A 131 0.05 2.46 0.14
C ASN A 131 0.90 2.45 -1.14
N PHE A 132 0.76 3.50 -1.93
CA PHE A 132 1.52 3.71 -3.15
C PHE A 132 2.29 5.04 -3.08
N GLY A 133 3.62 4.99 -3.23
CA GLY A 133 4.45 6.19 -3.23
C GLY A 133 5.60 6.14 -2.23
N ILE A 134 5.84 7.23 -1.51
CA ILE A 134 6.99 7.36 -0.62
C ILE A 134 6.57 7.81 0.76
N GLY A 135 6.96 7.05 1.80
CA GLY A 135 6.80 7.46 3.19
C GLY A 135 5.35 7.57 3.68
N ASN A 136 4.41 6.88 3.04
CA ASN A 136 3.02 6.89 3.49
C ASN A 136 2.83 5.92 4.66
N SER A 137 1.95 6.26 5.59
CA SER A 137 1.60 5.46 6.76
C SER A 137 0.09 5.30 6.89
N GLY A 138 -0.37 4.08 7.16
CA GLY A 138 -1.80 3.77 7.28
C GLY A 138 -2.33 2.95 6.11
N THR A 139 -3.47 3.30 5.54
CA THR A 139 -4.14 2.44 4.55
C THR A 139 -4.50 3.17 3.27
N GLY A 140 -4.09 2.61 2.15
CA GLY A 140 -4.55 3.05 0.82
C GLY A 140 -4.16 4.47 0.43
N ASN A 141 -3.08 5.00 0.96
CA ASN A 141 -2.60 6.34 0.61
C ASN A 141 -1.82 6.32 -0.69
N PHE A 142 -1.99 7.37 -1.49
CA PHE A 142 -1.29 7.59 -2.74
C PHE A 142 -0.50 8.90 -2.69
N GLY A 143 0.84 8.83 -2.88
CA GLY A 143 1.69 10.02 -2.96
C GLY A 143 2.86 10.03 -1.99
N LEU A 144 3.07 11.16 -1.32
CA LEU A 144 4.24 11.39 -0.48
C LEU A 144 3.87 11.74 0.96
N GLY A 145 4.33 10.94 1.93
CA GLY A 145 4.28 11.32 3.35
C GLY A 145 2.87 11.46 3.93
N ASN A 146 1.87 10.80 3.36
CA ASN A 146 0.51 10.85 3.90
C ASN A 146 0.36 9.90 5.09
N THR A 147 -0.45 10.30 6.07
CA THR A 147 -0.76 9.51 7.27
C THR A 147 -2.27 9.40 7.46
N GLY A 148 -2.76 8.20 7.75
CA GLY A 148 -4.19 7.90 7.87
C GLY A 148 -4.68 7.05 6.71
N SER A 149 -5.88 7.29 6.21
CA SER A 149 -6.48 6.41 5.22
C SER A 149 -6.91 7.14 3.94
N THR A 150 -6.63 6.54 2.81
CA THR A 150 -7.15 6.95 1.50
C THR A 150 -6.84 8.41 1.14
N ASN A 151 -5.69 8.90 1.56
CA ASN A 151 -5.25 10.24 1.15
C ASN A 151 -4.55 10.19 -0.20
N THR A 152 -4.77 11.20 -1.02
CA THR A 152 -4.09 11.39 -2.31
C THR A 152 -3.34 12.72 -2.31
N GLY A 153 -2.04 12.66 -2.55
CA GLY A 153 -1.18 13.84 -2.60
C GLY A 153 -0.01 13.81 -1.64
N TRP A 154 0.20 14.84 -0.83
CA TRP A 154 1.44 15.01 -0.08
C TRP A 154 1.21 15.58 1.31
N PHE A 155 1.78 14.91 2.30
CA PHE A 155 1.75 15.32 3.70
C PHE A 155 0.35 15.58 4.28
N ASN A 156 -0.65 14.82 3.84
CA ASN A 156 -1.98 14.86 4.44
C ASN A 156 -2.02 13.99 5.69
N THR A 157 -2.78 14.43 6.68
CA THR A 157 -3.00 13.67 7.92
C THR A 157 -4.50 13.52 8.17
N GLY A 158 -4.95 12.33 8.51
CA GLY A 158 -6.37 11.99 8.63
C GLY A 158 -6.85 11.20 7.42
N ASP A 159 -8.11 11.31 7.07
CA ASP A 159 -8.71 10.42 6.09
C ASP A 159 -9.27 11.15 4.88
N VAL A 160 -9.14 10.55 3.72
CA VAL A 160 -9.81 10.97 2.48
C VAL A 160 -9.48 12.41 2.07
N ASN A 161 -8.24 12.84 2.25
CA ASN A 161 -7.80 14.14 1.77
C ASN A 161 -7.23 14.04 0.36
N THR A 162 -7.46 15.06 -0.46
CA THR A 162 -6.86 15.23 -1.78
C THR A 162 -6.12 16.56 -1.86
N GLY A 163 -4.83 16.52 -2.21
CA GLY A 163 -3.97 17.71 -2.28
C GLY A 163 -2.80 17.65 -1.31
N GLY A 164 -2.46 18.74 -0.65
CA GLY A 164 -1.28 18.76 0.21
C GLY A 164 -1.46 19.49 1.54
N PHE A 165 -0.77 18.97 2.57
CA PHE A 165 -0.75 19.58 3.89
C PHE A 165 -2.14 19.82 4.49
N ASN A 166 -3.04 18.85 4.38
CA ASN A 166 -4.35 18.91 5.01
C ASN A 166 -4.35 18.08 6.29
N PRO A 167 -4.27 18.68 7.48
CA PRO A 167 -4.59 18.00 8.72
C PRO A 167 -6.11 18.00 8.95
N GLY A 168 -6.67 16.84 9.19
CA GLY A 168 -8.12 16.63 9.26
C GLY A 168 -8.60 15.66 8.19
N SER A 169 -9.87 15.66 7.87
CA SER A 169 -10.42 14.66 6.95
C SER A 169 -11.34 15.27 5.89
N TYR A 170 -11.42 14.60 4.75
CA TYR A 170 -12.30 15.00 3.65
C TYR A 170 -12.00 16.39 3.08
N ASN A 171 -10.74 16.80 3.08
CA ASN A 171 -10.34 18.07 2.49
C ASN A 171 -9.88 17.88 1.05
N THR A 172 -10.24 18.82 0.20
CA THR A 172 -9.76 18.92 -1.18
C THR A 172 -9.05 20.25 -1.42
N GLY A 173 -7.79 20.20 -1.83
CA GLY A 173 -6.92 21.37 -1.98
C GLY A 173 -5.74 21.35 -1.03
N ASN A 174 -5.23 22.50 -0.65
CA ASN A 174 -3.98 22.54 0.12
C ASN A 174 -4.12 23.39 1.40
N PHE A 175 -3.39 22.95 2.44
CA PHE A 175 -3.30 23.71 3.69
C PHE A 175 -4.67 23.96 4.36
N ASN A 176 -5.60 23.02 4.24
CA ASN A 176 -6.88 23.11 4.95
C ASN A 176 -6.77 22.45 6.32
N THR A 177 -7.16 23.18 7.36
CA THR A 177 -7.21 22.69 8.73
C THR A 177 -8.65 22.47 9.17
N GLY A 178 -8.97 21.29 9.65
CA GLY A 178 -10.35 20.88 9.96
C GLY A 178 -10.86 19.90 8.90
N ASN A 179 -12.16 19.84 8.70
CA ASN A 179 -12.75 18.79 7.88
C ASN A 179 -13.67 19.35 6.80
N TYR A 180 -13.82 18.59 5.72
CA TYR A 180 -14.75 18.89 4.64
C TYR A 180 -14.52 20.24 3.95
N ASN A 181 -13.26 20.67 3.87
CA ASN A 181 -12.94 21.93 3.19
C ASN A 181 -12.60 21.67 1.72
N THR A 182 -13.05 22.55 0.84
CA THR A 182 -12.72 22.57 -0.59
C THR A 182 -12.04 23.89 -0.95
N GLY A 183 -10.86 23.83 -1.53
CA GLY A 183 -10.03 25.00 -1.81
C GLY A 183 -8.75 25.00 -0.97
N SER A 184 -8.24 26.16 -0.60
CA SER A 184 -6.95 26.19 0.10
C SER A 184 -6.91 27.21 1.24
N PHE A 185 -6.10 26.90 2.24
CA PHE A 185 -5.89 27.76 3.41
C PHE A 185 -7.18 28.02 4.21
N ASN A 186 -8.10 27.08 4.23
CA ASN A 186 -9.29 27.18 5.06
C ASN A 186 -9.02 26.59 6.44
N ALA A 187 -9.51 27.27 7.47
CA ALA A 187 -9.42 26.83 8.87
C ALA A 187 -10.83 26.71 9.46
N GLY A 188 -11.17 25.53 9.93
CA GLY A 188 -12.52 25.16 10.38
C GLY A 188 -13.12 24.08 9.48
N ASN A 189 -14.43 24.00 9.41
CA ASN A 189 -15.09 22.90 8.71
C ASN A 189 -16.06 23.40 7.63
N TYR A 190 -16.25 22.59 6.62
CA TYR A 190 -17.22 22.84 5.57
C TYR A 190 -17.02 24.16 4.81
N ASN A 191 -15.77 24.61 4.68
CA ASN A 191 -15.49 25.84 3.92
C ASN A 191 -15.22 25.52 2.45
N THR A 192 -15.71 26.39 1.57
CA THR A 192 -15.44 26.33 0.13
C THR A 192 -14.78 27.63 -0.32
N GLY A 193 -13.58 27.56 -0.87
CA GLY A 193 -12.84 28.72 -1.35
C GLY A 193 -11.47 28.87 -0.70
N TYR A 194 -11.07 30.09 -0.42
CA TYR A 194 -9.70 30.37 -0.01
C TYR A 194 -9.64 31.26 1.25
N PHE A 195 -8.75 30.91 2.18
CA PHE A 195 -8.47 31.72 3.37
C PHE A 195 -9.68 31.95 4.29
N ASN A 196 -10.66 31.05 4.29
CA ASN A 196 -11.79 31.16 5.18
C ASN A 196 -11.44 30.61 6.57
N THR A 197 -11.92 31.30 7.61
CA THR A 197 -11.73 30.90 9.01
C THR A 197 -13.09 30.81 9.70
N GLY A 198 -13.33 29.69 10.39
CA GLY A 198 -14.64 29.33 10.95
C GLY A 198 -15.33 28.29 10.09
N ASP A 199 -16.63 28.14 10.23
CA ASP A 199 -17.35 27.02 9.61
C ASP A 199 -18.34 27.50 8.54
N TYR A 200 -18.57 26.66 7.53
CA TYR A 200 -19.58 26.87 6.50
C TYR A 200 -19.43 28.15 5.68
N ASN A 201 -18.21 28.60 5.46
CA ASN A 201 -17.98 29.79 4.63
C ASN A 201 -17.78 29.39 3.16
N THR A 202 -18.34 30.21 2.26
CA THR A 202 -18.13 30.09 0.82
C THR A 202 -17.54 31.38 0.28
N GLY A 203 -16.36 31.31 -0.33
CA GLY A 203 -15.73 32.48 -0.95
C GLY A 203 -14.29 32.69 -0.50
N VAL A 204 -13.90 33.95 -0.27
CA VAL A 204 -12.51 34.31 -0.04
C VAL A 204 -12.35 35.15 1.23
N ALA A 205 -11.45 34.72 2.10
CA ALA A 205 -11.03 35.47 3.29
C ALA A 205 -12.19 35.89 4.20
N ASN A 206 -13.15 35.00 4.40
CA ASN A 206 -14.22 35.21 5.36
C ASN A 206 -13.81 34.72 6.73
N THR A 207 -14.17 35.47 7.75
CA THR A 207 -13.92 35.14 9.17
C THR A 207 -15.24 35.10 9.93
N GLY A 208 -15.47 34.00 10.66
CA GLY A 208 -16.75 33.69 11.31
C GLY A 208 -17.46 32.54 10.61
N ASN A 209 -18.77 32.45 10.76
CA ASN A 209 -19.51 31.27 10.28
C ASN A 209 -20.62 31.64 9.29
N VAL A 210 -20.85 30.72 8.37
CA VAL A 210 -21.98 30.79 7.42
C VAL A 210 -21.96 32.07 6.57
N ASN A 211 -20.79 32.43 6.07
CA ASN A 211 -20.65 33.60 5.21
C ASN A 211 -20.53 33.17 3.73
N THR A 212 -21.10 33.98 2.86
CA THR A 212 -20.96 33.80 1.41
C THR A 212 -20.46 35.09 0.77
N GLY A 213 -19.24 35.06 0.24
CA GLY A 213 -18.68 36.24 -0.40
C GLY A 213 -17.18 36.42 -0.14
N ALA A 214 -16.75 37.68 0.07
CA ALA A 214 -15.32 37.93 0.25
C ALA A 214 -15.06 39.00 1.30
N PHE A 215 -14.00 38.76 2.11
CA PHE A 215 -13.53 39.68 3.13
C PHE A 215 -14.61 40.04 4.16
N ILE A 216 -15.40 39.06 4.54
CA ILE A 216 -16.45 39.21 5.54
C ILE A 216 -15.88 38.88 6.92
N ALA A 217 -16.13 39.75 7.91
CA ALA A 217 -15.82 39.52 9.30
C ALA A 217 -17.09 39.55 10.15
N GLY A 218 -17.66 38.42 10.47
CA GLY A 218 -18.93 38.24 11.16
C GLY A 218 -19.58 36.93 10.83
N ASN A 219 -20.85 36.78 11.11
CA ASN A 219 -21.58 35.53 10.87
C ASN A 219 -22.82 35.79 10.02
N TYR A 220 -23.27 34.77 9.29
CA TYR A 220 -24.49 34.80 8.50
C TYR A 220 -24.58 35.98 7.54
N SER A 221 -23.48 36.34 6.90
CA SER A 221 -23.39 37.51 6.03
C SER A 221 -23.12 37.12 4.59
N ASN A 222 -23.63 37.95 3.67
CA ASN A 222 -23.51 37.72 2.25
C ASN A 222 -23.06 39.00 1.51
N GLY A 223 -22.03 38.92 0.72
CA GLY A 223 -21.52 40.07 -0.05
C GLY A 223 -20.00 40.26 0.07
N VAL A 224 -19.57 41.52 0.08
CA VAL A 224 -18.15 41.85 0.05
C VAL A 224 -17.82 42.96 1.07
N LEU A 225 -16.71 42.77 1.82
CA LEU A 225 -16.18 43.77 2.75
C LEU A 225 -17.10 44.11 3.95
N TRP A 226 -17.95 43.20 4.34
CA TRP A 226 -18.85 43.38 5.48
C TRP A 226 -18.14 43.14 6.82
N ARG A 227 -18.55 43.87 7.82
CA ARG A 227 -18.17 43.66 9.21
C ARG A 227 -19.41 43.61 10.10
N GLY A 228 -19.47 42.58 10.97
CA GLY A 228 -20.64 42.32 11.79
C GLY A 228 -21.51 41.21 11.24
N ASP A 229 -22.50 40.81 12.02
CA ASP A 229 -23.38 39.67 11.69
C ASP A 229 -24.58 40.10 10.84
N TYR A 230 -25.12 39.14 10.09
CA TYR A 230 -26.33 39.31 9.30
C TYR A 230 -26.28 40.43 8.26
N GLN A 231 -25.11 40.74 7.71
CA GLN A 231 -24.90 41.77 6.71
C GLN A 231 -25.23 41.27 5.30
N GLY A 232 -25.72 42.20 4.44
CA GLY A 232 -26.00 41.87 3.03
C GLY A 232 -27.29 41.08 2.80
N LEU A 233 -28.06 40.79 3.84
CA LEU A 233 -29.40 40.25 3.71
C LEU A 233 -30.33 41.43 3.35
N ILE A 234 -31.12 41.29 2.29
CA ILE A 234 -32.16 42.31 1.93
C ILE A 234 -33.34 42.07 2.85
N GLY A 235 -33.42 42.86 3.92
CA GLY A 235 -34.64 42.96 4.72
C GLY A 235 -35.54 44.02 4.12
N ALA A 236 -36.71 43.64 3.63
CA ALA A 236 -37.74 44.60 3.25
C ALA A 236 -38.70 44.75 4.43
N ASP A 237 -38.57 45.83 5.17
CA ASP A 237 -39.62 46.25 6.11
C ASP A 237 -40.73 46.92 5.31
N ILE A 238 -41.83 46.20 5.03
CA ILE A 238 -43.02 46.75 4.45
C ILE A 238 -43.93 47.23 5.60
N ALA A 239 -43.86 48.52 5.91
CA ALA A 239 -44.85 49.14 6.76
C ALA A 239 -46.10 49.42 5.93
N LEU A 240 -47.17 48.67 6.14
CA LEU A 240 -48.48 48.93 5.55
C LEU A 240 -49.24 49.91 6.45
N GLU A 241 -49.20 51.21 6.10
CA GLU A 241 -50.10 52.19 6.72
C GLU A 241 -51.49 52.06 6.08
N ILE A 242 -52.43 51.55 6.83
CA ILE A 242 -53.84 51.57 6.46
C ILE A 242 -54.44 52.89 6.97
N PRO A 243 -54.80 53.85 6.08
CA PRO A 243 -55.44 55.05 6.50
C PRO A 243 -56.79 54.78 7.18
N ALA A 244 -57.03 55.40 8.31
CA ALA A 244 -58.30 55.32 8.99
C ALA A 244 -59.44 55.83 8.11
N ILE A 245 -60.37 54.97 7.76
CA ILE A 245 -61.60 55.37 7.05
C ILE A 245 -62.51 56.10 8.01
N PRO A 246 -62.76 57.43 7.85
CA PRO A 246 -63.71 58.11 8.70
C PRO A 246 -65.12 57.53 8.50
N ILE A 247 -65.70 57.00 9.55
CA ILE A 247 -67.10 56.58 9.56
C ILE A 247 -67.93 57.82 9.90
N ASN A 248 -68.68 58.34 8.94
CA ASN A 248 -69.73 59.32 9.16
C ASN A 248 -71.04 58.67 9.56
#